data_2295d13de8bf21a346c10642d31b6c46
#
_entry.id   2295d13de8bf21a346c10642d31b6c46
#
_cell.length_a   1.000
_cell.length_b   1.000
_cell.length_c   1.000
_cell.angle_alpha   90.00
_cell.angle_beta   90.00
_cell.angle_gamma   90.00
#
_symmetry.space_group_name_H-M   'P 1'
#
loop_
_entity.id
_entity.type
_entity.pdbx_description
1 polymer ?
#
loop_
_entity_poly.entity_id
_entity_poly.type
_entity_poly.pdbx_seq_one_letter_code
_entity_poly.pdbx_strand_id
1 'polypeptide(L)'
;MSADRTRPFTYAAIDEDLAIHALGHGKLKDAYAFLAGQSNALAAINSPMSTNKGLVKREEIRKKLSANSYLGKWVNLRLVEYELLERGIRVPRTPNSKKKSPRWMKLGFHLFEELDKLGYAIYPNLLSEKQFFECQGEAAFWNLLGHAPLKEGSLEGCLQRQMVLFLAGMPVTNAMTFFEGITRHRLLNNQLPMDMVYSASELNALIAAYTAFLSGTQADKVIHIGAEEEGIIYLPDNPI
;
A
#
# COMPACT_ATOMS: atom_id res chain seq x y z
N MET A 1 -7.04 3.53 -6.52
CA MET A 1 -7.39 2.26 -7.19
C MET A 1 -8.90 2.23 -7.45
N SER A 2 -9.34 2.31 -8.69
CA SER A 2 -10.75 2.03 -9.03
C SER A 2 -10.84 0.56 -9.40
N ALA A 3 -11.31 -0.29 -8.50
CA ALA A 3 -11.69 -1.64 -8.83
C ALA A 3 -12.97 -1.58 -9.66
N ASP A 4 -12.84 -1.37 -10.94
CA ASP A 4 -13.93 -1.52 -11.89
C ASP A 4 -14.17 -3.01 -12.14
N ARG A 5 -15.38 -3.40 -12.61
CA ARG A 5 -15.72 -4.80 -12.93
C ARG A 5 -14.75 -5.46 -13.89
N THR A 6 -14.01 -4.66 -14.65
CA THR A 6 -13.07 -5.06 -15.69
C THR A 6 -11.59 -5.02 -15.26
N ARG A 7 -11.26 -4.42 -14.10
CA ARG A 7 -9.86 -4.34 -13.64
C ARG A 7 -9.56 -5.49 -12.70
N PRO A 8 -8.55 -6.30 -13.03
CA PRO A 8 -8.11 -7.39 -12.17
C PRO A 8 -7.49 -6.84 -10.87
N PHE A 9 -7.48 -7.67 -9.84
CA PHE A 9 -6.71 -7.43 -8.63
C PHE A 9 -5.22 -7.50 -8.96
N THR A 10 -4.42 -6.54 -8.50
CA THR A 10 -2.98 -6.54 -8.72
C THR A 10 -2.29 -7.06 -7.46
N TYR A 11 -1.37 -7.99 -7.63
CA TYR A 11 -0.61 -8.61 -6.55
C TYR A 11 0.87 -8.72 -6.91
N ALA A 12 1.71 -8.75 -5.88
CA ALA A 12 3.11 -9.08 -5.95
C ALA A 12 3.46 -10.06 -4.83
N ALA A 13 4.34 -11.00 -5.09
CA ALA A 13 4.92 -11.89 -4.09
C ALA A 13 6.44 -11.86 -4.20
N ILE A 14 7.11 -11.68 -3.07
CA ILE A 14 8.56 -11.67 -2.94
C ILE A 14 8.96 -12.59 -1.80
N ASP A 15 10.19 -13.07 -1.82
CA ASP A 15 10.78 -13.88 -0.75
C ASP A 15 11.71 -13.07 0.17
N GLU A 16 12.41 -13.77 1.04
CA GLU A 16 13.35 -13.21 2.00
C GLU A 16 14.60 -12.59 1.35
N ASP A 17 14.90 -12.95 0.11
CA ASP A 17 16.00 -12.41 -0.70
C ASP A 17 15.53 -11.27 -1.62
N LEU A 18 14.32 -10.75 -1.44
CA LEU A 18 13.64 -9.76 -2.31
C LEU A 18 13.35 -10.27 -3.73
N ALA A 19 13.56 -11.55 -4.05
CA ALA A 19 13.25 -12.05 -5.38
C ALA A 19 11.75 -12.00 -5.67
N ILE A 20 11.37 -11.46 -6.83
CA ILE A 20 9.96 -11.35 -7.24
C ILE A 20 9.52 -12.69 -7.84
N HIS A 21 8.69 -13.43 -7.10
CA HIS A 21 8.12 -14.70 -7.56
C HIS A 21 6.85 -14.52 -8.38
N ALA A 22 6.10 -13.47 -8.11
CA ALA A 22 4.91 -13.14 -8.86
C ALA A 22 4.66 -11.64 -8.87
N LEU A 23 4.31 -11.12 -10.02
CA LEU A 23 3.76 -9.78 -10.22
C LEU A 23 2.73 -9.88 -11.33
N GLY A 24 1.49 -9.54 -11.04
CA GLY A 24 0.46 -9.70 -12.05
C GLY A 24 -0.92 -9.24 -11.61
N HIS A 25 -1.86 -9.53 -12.50
CA HIS A 25 -3.26 -9.19 -12.35
C HIS A 25 -4.10 -10.46 -12.36
N GLY A 26 -5.02 -10.58 -11.43
CA GLY A 26 -5.90 -11.72 -11.32
C GLY A 26 -7.26 -11.37 -10.74
N LYS A 27 -8.15 -12.33 -10.68
CA LYS A 27 -9.38 -12.19 -9.92
C LYS A 27 -9.09 -12.39 -8.45
N LEU A 28 -9.93 -11.84 -7.58
CA LEU A 28 -9.77 -11.98 -6.14
C LEU A 28 -9.65 -13.45 -5.69
N LYS A 29 -10.40 -14.35 -6.37
CA LYS A 29 -10.30 -15.79 -6.12
C LYS A 29 -8.91 -16.39 -6.40
N ASP A 30 -8.17 -15.83 -7.36
CA ASP A 30 -6.85 -16.32 -7.71
C ASP A 30 -5.85 -15.92 -6.61
N ALA A 31 -6.01 -14.70 -6.04
CA ALA A 31 -5.27 -14.27 -4.85
C ALA A 31 -5.57 -15.15 -3.62
N TYR A 32 -6.83 -15.53 -3.41
CA TYR A 32 -7.17 -16.45 -2.33
C TYR A 32 -6.55 -17.83 -2.50
N ALA A 33 -6.60 -18.39 -3.71
CA ALA A 33 -5.99 -19.69 -3.99
C ALA A 33 -4.47 -19.66 -3.74
N PHE A 34 -3.80 -18.58 -4.16
CA PHE A 34 -2.38 -18.38 -3.91
C PHE A 34 -2.08 -18.29 -2.40
N LEU A 35 -2.80 -17.44 -1.65
CA LEU A 35 -2.59 -17.24 -0.22
C LEU A 35 -2.95 -18.49 0.60
N ALA A 36 -3.97 -19.24 0.21
CA ALA A 36 -4.34 -20.49 0.87
C ALA A 36 -3.23 -21.55 0.78
N GLY A 37 -2.48 -21.55 -0.32
CA GLY A 37 -1.38 -22.50 -0.55
C GLY A 37 -0.09 -22.17 0.21
N GLN A 38 0.03 -21.00 0.85
CA GLN A 38 1.23 -20.63 1.59
C GLN A 38 1.23 -21.28 2.98
N SER A 39 2.39 -21.78 3.43
CA SER A 39 2.60 -22.26 4.81
C SER A 39 3.03 -21.12 5.73
N ASN A 40 3.90 -20.26 5.24
CA ASN A 40 4.38 -19.04 5.92
C ASN A 40 4.21 -17.86 4.97
N ALA A 41 3.51 -16.81 5.41
CA ALA A 41 3.32 -15.62 4.59
C ALA A 41 2.91 -14.39 5.41
N LEU A 42 3.46 -13.25 5.04
CA LEU A 42 3.05 -11.95 5.55
C LEU A 42 2.41 -11.14 4.42
N ALA A 43 1.10 -10.90 4.51
CA ALA A 43 0.31 -10.25 3.47
C ALA A 43 0.05 -8.78 3.80
N ALA A 44 0.66 -7.85 3.06
CA ALA A 44 0.38 -6.42 3.15
C ALA A 44 -0.72 -6.02 2.16
N ILE A 45 -1.79 -5.40 2.63
CA ILE A 45 -2.96 -5.07 1.83
C ILE A 45 -3.14 -3.56 1.75
N ASN A 46 -3.03 -3.00 0.54
CA ASN A 46 -3.24 -1.57 0.28
C ASN A 46 -4.74 -1.23 0.27
N SER A 47 -5.38 -1.41 1.40
CA SER A 47 -6.80 -1.09 1.64
C SER A 47 -7.07 -1.00 3.13
N PRO A 48 -8.05 -0.18 3.56
CA PRO A 48 -8.49 -0.16 4.96
C PRO A 48 -8.98 -1.54 5.42
N MET A 49 -8.53 -1.97 6.59
CA MET A 49 -8.97 -3.21 7.22
C MET A 49 -10.36 -3.06 7.85
N SER A 50 -10.67 -1.90 8.40
CA SER A 50 -11.96 -1.62 9.04
C SER A 50 -12.56 -0.28 8.62
N THR A 51 -13.86 -0.11 8.90
CA THR A 51 -14.55 1.18 8.71
C THR A 51 -14.14 2.18 9.80
N ASN A 52 -14.36 3.46 9.54
CA ASN A 52 -14.18 4.52 10.54
C ASN A 52 -15.11 4.32 11.73
N LYS A 53 -14.56 4.13 12.91
CA LYS A 53 -15.29 3.97 14.20
C LYS A 53 -15.38 5.28 14.99
N GLY A 54 -14.82 6.36 14.46
CA GLY A 54 -14.92 7.71 15.02
C GLY A 54 -13.98 7.95 16.20
N LEU A 55 -12.82 7.29 16.25
CA LEU A 55 -11.85 7.48 17.34
C LEU A 55 -11.43 8.95 17.49
N VAL A 56 -11.23 9.66 16.38
CA VAL A 56 -10.88 11.09 16.39
C VAL A 56 -11.91 11.97 17.10
N LYS A 57 -13.16 11.48 17.26
CA LYS A 57 -14.23 12.20 17.99
C LYS A 57 -14.16 12.02 19.49
N ARG A 58 -13.49 10.98 19.98
CA ARG A 58 -13.40 10.70 21.41
C ARG A 58 -12.54 11.75 22.10
N GLU A 59 -13.02 12.28 23.22
CA GLU A 59 -12.36 13.38 23.93
C GLU A 59 -10.94 13.02 24.38
N GLU A 60 -10.72 11.78 24.82
CA GLU A 60 -9.42 11.25 25.25
C GLU A 60 -8.38 11.28 24.12
N ILE A 61 -8.80 10.92 22.91
CA ILE A 61 -7.95 10.94 21.70
C ILE A 61 -7.72 12.39 21.26
N ARG A 62 -8.79 13.20 21.22
CA ARG A 62 -8.71 14.62 20.83
C ARG A 62 -7.75 15.44 21.69
N LYS A 63 -7.65 15.15 22.98
CA LYS A 63 -6.69 15.82 23.88
C LYS A 63 -5.23 15.52 23.54
N LYS A 64 -4.96 14.37 22.92
CA LYS A 64 -3.63 13.96 22.49
C LYS A 64 -3.25 14.43 21.07
N LEU A 65 -4.26 14.78 20.27
CA LEU A 65 -4.05 15.30 18.93
C LEU A 65 -3.63 16.77 19.02
N SER A 66 -2.75 17.19 18.13
CA SER A 66 -2.31 18.58 18.10
C SER A 66 -3.50 19.54 17.98
N ALA A 67 -3.46 20.63 18.75
CA ALA A 67 -4.57 21.58 18.89
C ALA A 67 -4.83 22.45 17.64
N ASN A 68 -4.46 21.98 16.45
CA ASN A 68 -4.68 22.68 15.22
C ASN A 68 -6.18 22.85 14.96
N SER A 69 -6.62 24.11 14.82
CA SER A 69 -7.98 24.60 14.64
C SER A 69 -8.78 23.99 13.46
N TYR A 70 -8.23 23.01 12.78
CA TYR A 70 -8.80 22.29 11.64
C TYR A 70 -9.62 21.06 12.01
N LEU A 71 -9.68 20.67 13.29
CA LEU A 71 -10.41 19.47 13.77
C LEU A 71 -11.85 19.37 13.24
N GLY A 72 -12.55 20.48 13.04
CA GLY A 72 -13.92 20.46 12.50
C GLY A 72 -14.06 19.81 11.12
N LYS A 73 -13.03 19.87 10.26
CA LYS A 73 -13.02 19.24 8.93
C LYS A 73 -12.60 17.77 8.96
N TRP A 74 -11.87 17.35 10.01
CA TRP A 74 -11.20 16.06 10.09
C TRP A 74 -11.89 15.04 10.99
N VAL A 75 -12.97 15.45 11.64
CA VAL A 75 -13.77 14.61 12.56
C VAL A 75 -14.30 13.30 11.93
N ASN A 76 -14.29 13.20 10.61
CA ASN A 76 -14.75 12.02 9.87
C ASN A 76 -13.62 11.16 9.30
N LEU A 77 -12.39 11.34 9.77
CA LEU A 77 -11.26 10.50 9.42
C LEU A 77 -11.11 9.36 10.45
N ARG A 78 -10.51 8.24 10.03
CA ARG A 78 -9.92 7.30 10.99
C ARG A 78 -8.70 7.97 11.63
N LEU A 79 -8.28 7.50 12.79
CA LEU A 79 -7.10 8.04 13.48
C LEU A 79 -5.87 8.00 12.57
N VAL A 80 -5.63 6.88 11.89
CA VAL A 80 -4.50 6.73 10.95
C VAL A 80 -4.56 7.75 9.79
N GLU A 81 -5.74 8.02 9.26
CA GLU A 81 -5.92 9.00 8.17
C GLU A 81 -5.67 10.43 8.68
N TYR A 82 -6.02 10.70 9.93
CA TYR A 82 -5.72 11.97 10.60
C TYR A 82 -4.21 12.13 10.79
N GLU A 83 -3.52 11.12 11.34
CA GLU A 83 -2.07 11.15 11.57
C GLU A 83 -1.27 11.28 10.27
N LEU A 84 -1.70 10.63 9.19
CA LEU A 84 -1.12 10.81 7.85
C LEU A 84 -1.30 12.24 7.35
N LEU A 85 -2.48 12.81 7.55
CA LEU A 85 -2.77 14.17 7.13
C LEU A 85 -1.95 15.22 7.90
N GLU A 86 -1.70 15.01 9.19
CA GLU A 86 -0.80 15.84 10.00
C GLU A 86 0.63 15.86 9.43
N ARG A 87 1.05 14.76 8.82
CA ARG A 87 2.33 14.62 8.09
C ARG A 87 2.28 15.19 6.67
N GLY A 88 1.14 15.77 6.25
CA GLY A 88 0.92 16.28 4.90
C GLY A 88 0.47 15.23 3.87
N ILE A 89 0.33 13.98 4.26
CA ILE A 89 -0.01 12.86 3.38
C ILE A 89 -1.53 12.74 3.28
N ARG A 90 -2.08 12.93 2.08
CA ARG A 90 -3.51 12.83 1.82
C ARG A 90 -3.86 11.45 1.32
N VAL A 91 -4.71 10.75 2.05
CA VAL A 91 -5.24 9.43 1.67
C VAL A 91 -6.77 9.46 1.52
N PRO A 92 -7.35 8.53 0.77
CA PRO A 92 -8.80 8.41 0.66
C PRO A 92 -9.44 8.15 2.02
N ARG A 93 -10.51 8.87 2.31
CA ARG A 93 -11.29 8.74 3.54
C ARG A 93 -12.00 7.40 3.61
N THR A 94 -11.94 6.72 4.75
CA THR A 94 -12.73 5.51 5.01
C THR A 94 -14.08 5.88 5.62
N PRO A 95 -15.21 5.53 4.98
CA PRO A 95 -16.53 5.76 5.54
C PRO A 95 -16.80 4.97 6.83
N ASN A 96 -17.75 5.44 7.62
CA ASN A 96 -18.19 4.77 8.85
C ASN A 96 -19.10 3.54 8.63
N SER A 97 -19.33 3.14 7.39
CA SER A 97 -20.17 2.02 7.01
C SER A 97 -19.67 1.35 5.74
N LYS A 98 -19.63 0.01 5.76
CA LYS A 98 -19.30 -0.80 4.57
C LYS A 98 -20.22 -0.47 3.37
N LYS A 99 -21.50 -0.16 3.60
CA LYS A 99 -22.45 0.21 2.53
C LYS A 99 -22.04 1.47 1.79
N LYS A 100 -21.53 2.49 2.50
CA LYS A 100 -21.09 3.77 1.94
C LYS A 100 -19.68 3.73 1.36
N SER A 101 -18.93 2.66 1.60
CA SER A 101 -17.56 2.53 1.13
C SER A 101 -17.50 2.33 -0.37
N PRO A 102 -16.51 2.89 -1.07
CA PRO A 102 -16.28 2.64 -2.48
C PRO A 102 -15.95 1.16 -2.71
N ARG A 103 -16.12 0.72 -3.95
CA ARG A 103 -16.01 -0.70 -4.29
C ARG A 103 -14.65 -1.32 -3.92
N TRP A 104 -13.56 -0.60 -4.15
CA TRP A 104 -12.22 -1.09 -3.84
C TRP A 104 -12.01 -1.32 -2.34
N MET A 105 -12.56 -0.45 -1.46
CA MET A 105 -12.52 -0.68 -0.01
C MET A 105 -13.37 -1.90 0.40
N LYS A 106 -14.53 -2.09 -0.24
CA LYS A 106 -15.36 -3.28 0.01
C LYS A 106 -14.65 -4.57 -0.35
N LEU A 107 -13.88 -4.56 -1.45
CA LEU A 107 -13.03 -5.68 -1.83
C LEU A 107 -11.92 -5.91 -0.81
N GLY A 108 -11.30 -4.84 -0.29
CA GLY A 108 -10.32 -4.94 0.80
C GLY A 108 -10.93 -5.56 2.06
N PHE A 109 -12.06 -5.05 2.55
CA PHE A 109 -12.75 -5.64 3.71
C PHE A 109 -13.04 -7.12 3.52
N HIS A 110 -13.49 -7.50 2.32
CA HIS A 110 -13.76 -8.90 2.01
C HIS A 110 -12.48 -9.73 1.98
N LEU A 111 -11.38 -9.20 1.43
CA LEU A 111 -10.08 -9.87 1.44
C LEU A 111 -9.59 -10.15 2.87
N PHE A 112 -9.68 -9.18 3.77
CA PHE A 112 -9.31 -9.36 5.17
C PHE A 112 -10.17 -10.43 5.86
N GLU A 113 -11.49 -10.43 5.61
CA GLU A 113 -12.40 -11.46 6.15
C GLU A 113 -12.08 -12.88 5.65
N GLU A 114 -11.66 -13.01 4.39
CA GLU A 114 -11.27 -14.29 3.81
C GLU A 114 -9.90 -14.76 4.32
N LEU A 115 -8.94 -13.85 4.52
CA LEU A 115 -7.64 -14.19 5.11
C LEU A 115 -7.80 -14.70 6.55
N ASP A 116 -8.65 -14.09 7.35
CA ASP A 116 -8.98 -14.58 8.70
C ASP A 116 -9.52 -16.01 8.64
N LYS A 117 -10.44 -16.33 7.72
CA LYS A 117 -10.95 -17.69 7.49
C LYS A 117 -9.88 -18.68 7.02
N LEU A 118 -8.85 -18.21 6.32
CA LEU A 118 -7.69 -19.01 5.88
C LEU A 118 -6.65 -19.21 7.00
N GLY A 119 -6.92 -18.72 8.21
CA GLY A 119 -6.04 -18.86 9.38
C GLY A 119 -4.91 -17.85 9.45
N TYR A 120 -5.00 -16.75 8.70
CA TYR A 120 -4.07 -15.64 8.86
C TYR A 120 -4.44 -14.82 10.09
N ALA A 121 -3.46 -14.48 10.93
CA ALA A 121 -3.61 -13.59 12.06
C ALA A 121 -3.25 -12.14 11.70
N ILE A 122 -3.76 -11.18 12.47
CA ILE A 122 -3.33 -9.79 12.36
C ILE A 122 -1.87 -9.67 12.83
N TYR A 123 -1.03 -9.01 12.04
CA TYR A 123 0.37 -8.75 12.37
C TYR A 123 0.48 -7.61 13.42
N PRO A 124 1.43 -7.67 14.38
CA PRO A 124 2.35 -8.77 14.65
C PRO A 124 1.70 -9.86 15.56
N ASN A 125 1.90 -11.12 15.21
CA ASN A 125 1.44 -12.24 16.00
C ASN A 125 2.52 -13.33 16.09
N LEU A 126 3.10 -13.50 17.26
CA LEU A 126 4.20 -14.44 17.49
C LEU A 126 3.78 -15.94 17.40
N LEU A 127 2.48 -16.22 17.41
CA LEU A 127 1.95 -17.59 17.39
C LEU A 127 1.49 -18.03 15.98
N SER A 128 1.55 -17.14 14.99
CA SER A 128 1.06 -17.43 13.64
C SER A 128 2.14 -17.20 12.59
N GLU A 129 2.37 -18.20 11.75
CA GLU A 129 3.25 -18.10 10.58
C GLU A 129 2.58 -17.37 9.41
N LYS A 130 1.24 -17.30 9.41
CA LYS A 130 0.44 -16.62 8.41
C LYS A 130 -0.14 -15.35 9.02
N GLN A 131 0.25 -14.21 8.49
CA GLN A 131 -0.17 -12.93 9.04
C GLN A 131 -0.55 -11.94 7.94
N PHE A 132 -1.35 -10.95 8.30
CA PHE A 132 -1.70 -9.84 7.41
C PHE A 132 -1.73 -8.51 8.15
N PHE A 133 -1.58 -7.42 7.39
CA PHE A 133 -1.75 -6.06 7.90
C PHE A 133 -2.21 -5.09 6.81
N GLU A 134 -2.67 -3.92 7.25
CA GLU A 134 -3.00 -2.80 6.36
C GLU A 134 -1.73 -2.01 6.03
N CYS A 135 -1.51 -1.72 4.75
CA CYS A 135 -0.51 -0.76 4.29
C CYS A 135 -1.16 0.34 3.43
N GLN A 136 -0.39 1.39 3.16
CA GLN A 136 -0.84 2.51 2.34
C GLN A 136 0.29 2.92 1.39
N GLY A 137 0.16 2.60 0.10
CA GLY A 137 1.24 2.74 -0.87
C GLY A 137 1.75 4.16 -1.05
N GLU A 138 0.87 5.17 -1.11
CA GLU A 138 1.27 6.57 -1.23
C GLU A 138 2.09 7.04 -0.01
N ALA A 139 1.66 6.65 1.20
CA ALA A 139 2.38 6.97 2.43
C ALA A 139 3.72 6.23 2.51
N ALA A 140 3.78 4.99 2.03
CA ALA A 140 5.01 4.23 1.97
C ALA A 140 6.04 4.89 1.04
N PHE A 141 5.63 5.30 -0.17
CA PHE A 141 6.51 6.06 -1.06
C PHE A 141 6.91 7.42 -0.51
N TRP A 142 5.99 8.10 0.20
CA TRP A 142 6.31 9.36 0.87
C TRP A 142 7.44 9.18 1.89
N ASN A 143 7.34 8.16 2.74
CA ASN A 143 8.36 7.89 3.75
C ASN A 143 9.73 7.55 3.13
N LEU A 144 9.74 6.74 2.07
CA LEU A 144 10.99 6.41 1.37
C LEU A 144 11.63 7.61 0.68
N LEU A 145 10.82 8.54 0.16
CA LEU A 145 11.30 9.76 -0.49
C LEU A 145 11.62 10.89 0.49
N GLY A 146 11.03 10.89 1.68
CA GLY A 146 11.07 12.02 2.62
C GLY A 146 10.23 13.23 2.20
N HIS A 147 9.49 13.15 1.10
CA HIS A 147 8.63 14.21 0.55
C HIS A 147 7.49 13.65 -0.29
N ALA A 148 6.58 14.54 -0.74
CA ALA A 148 5.46 14.15 -1.59
C ALA A 148 5.94 13.49 -2.90
N PRO A 149 5.47 12.27 -3.21
CA PRO A 149 5.73 11.67 -4.52
C PRO A 149 5.09 12.47 -5.65
N LEU A 150 5.63 12.34 -6.85
CA LEU A 150 4.97 12.83 -8.06
C LEU A 150 3.63 12.14 -8.26
N LYS A 151 2.73 12.76 -9.05
CA LYS A 151 1.35 12.30 -9.22
C LYS A 151 1.28 10.82 -9.60
N GLU A 152 0.55 10.04 -8.81
CA GLU A 152 0.28 8.63 -9.10
C GLU A 152 -0.35 8.47 -10.50
N GLY A 153 0.13 7.51 -11.27
CA GLY A 153 -0.39 7.20 -12.62
C GLY A 153 0.09 8.13 -13.73
N SER A 154 0.84 9.21 -13.44
CA SER A 154 1.61 9.90 -14.47
C SER A 154 2.90 9.12 -14.79
N LEU A 155 3.45 9.31 -15.98
CA LEU A 155 4.70 8.64 -16.39
C LEU A 155 5.85 8.93 -15.42
N GLU A 156 6.05 10.20 -15.12
CA GLU A 156 7.07 10.65 -14.16
C GLU A 156 6.85 10.11 -12.76
N GLY A 157 5.58 10.01 -12.32
CA GLY A 157 5.23 9.41 -11.03
C GLY A 157 5.47 7.91 -10.97
N CYS A 158 5.25 7.19 -12.07
CA CYS A 158 5.59 5.77 -12.18
C CYS A 158 7.11 5.57 -12.19
N LEU A 159 7.84 6.35 -12.99
CA LEU A 159 9.30 6.28 -13.04
C LEU A 159 9.95 6.60 -11.69
N GLN A 160 9.44 7.63 -10.98
CA GLN A 160 9.93 7.96 -9.64
C GLN A 160 9.75 6.79 -8.66
N ARG A 161 8.55 6.21 -8.58
CA ARG A 161 8.26 5.08 -7.68
C ARG A 161 9.06 3.83 -8.04
N GLN A 162 9.23 3.57 -9.33
CA GLN A 162 10.07 2.48 -9.82
C GLN A 162 11.54 2.68 -9.42
N MET A 163 12.05 3.91 -9.53
CA MET A 163 13.41 4.25 -9.09
C MET A 163 13.56 4.05 -7.57
N VAL A 164 12.58 4.48 -6.77
CA VAL A 164 12.57 4.27 -5.33
C VAL A 164 12.70 2.78 -4.98
N LEU A 165 11.90 1.92 -5.61
CA LEU A 165 11.97 0.48 -5.37
C LEU A 165 13.31 -0.12 -5.83
N PHE A 166 13.85 0.34 -6.95
CA PHE A 166 15.17 -0.08 -7.44
C PHE A 166 16.28 0.29 -6.44
N LEU A 167 16.28 1.53 -5.94
CA LEU A 167 17.25 2.00 -4.94
C LEU A 167 17.07 1.29 -3.59
N ALA A 168 15.85 0.87 -3.25
CA ALA A 168 15.55 0.05 -2.08
C ALA A 168 16.04 -1.41 -2.21
N GLY A 169 16.66 -1.77 -3.33
CA GLY A 169 17.23 -3.10 -3.58
C GLY A 169 16.24 -4.10 -4.18
N MET A 170 15.03 -3.69 -4.54
CA MET A 170 14.11 -4.59 -5.25
C MET A 170 14.59 -4.86 -6.68
N PRO A 171 14.47 -6.10 -7.20
CA PRO A 171 14.89 -6.47 -8.55
C PRO A 171 13.88 -6.00 -9.62
N VAL A 172 13.53 -4.73 -9.57
CA VAL A 172 12.72 -4.06 -10.59
C VAL A 172 13.62 -3.44 -11.64
N THR A 173 13.11 -3.21 -12.85
CA THR A 173 13.85 -2.53 -13.92
C THR A 173 14.27 -1.14 -13.45
N ASN A 174 15.54 -0.78 -13.67
CA ASN A 174 16.00 0.56 -13.39
C ASN A 174 15.23 1.57 -14.25
N ALA A 175 14.55 2.52 -13.62
CA ALA A 175 13.72 3.50 -14.32
C ALA A 175 14.51 4.35 -15.34
N MET A 176 15.83 4.49 -15.17
CA MET A 176 16.69 5.24 -16.11
C MET A 176 16.78 4.57 -17.48
N THR A 177 16.59 3.24 -17.57
CA THR A 177 16.60 2.53 -18.87
C THR A 177 15.46 2.98 -19.80
N PHE A 178 14.38 3.53 -19.24
CA PHE A 178 13.32 4.16 -20.04
C PHE A 178 13.89 5.28 -20.94
N PHE A 179 14.74 6.13 -20.38
CA PHE A 179 15.33 7.26 -21.13
C PHE A 179 16.34 6.78 -22.17
N GLU A 180 17.07 5.71 -21.89
CA GLU A 180 17.98 5.07 -22.85
C GLU A 180 17.20 4.45 -24.02
N GLY A 181 15.99 3.97 -23.76
CA GLY A 181 15.08 3.42 -24.78
C GLY A 181 14.46 4.48 -25.71
N ILE A 182 14.52 5.77 -25.38
CA ILE A 182 13.98 6.85 -26.20
C ILE A 182 14.95 7.19 -27.32
N THR A 183 14.65 6.73 -28.53
CA THR A 183 15.38 7.14 -29.74
C THR A 183 14.62 8.21 -30.50
N ARG A 184 15.34 9.01 -31.35
CA ARG A 184 14.73 9.98 -32.24
C ARG A 184 13.61 9.36 -33.09
N HIS A 185 13.90 8.18 -33.66
CA HIS A 185 12.94 7.45 -34.49
C HIS A 185 11.68 7.07 -33.70
N ARG A 186 11.82 6.47 -32.50
CA ARG A 186 10.68 6.09 -31.65
C ARG A 186 9.85 7.31 -31.26
N LEU A 187 10.52 8.41 -30.85
CA LEU A 187 9.83 9.62 -30.42
C LEU A 187 9.00 10.25 -31.56
N LEU A 188 9.58 10.32 -32.77
CA LEU A 188 8.89 10.86 -33.95
C LEU A 188 7.71 9.98 -34.41
N ASN A 189 7.69 8.70 -34.04
CA ASN A 189 6.62 7.77 -34.35
C ASN A 189 5.69 7.51 -33.14
N ASN A 190 5.72 8.37 -32.11
CA ASN A 190 4.92 8.22 -30.88
C ASN A 190 5.13 6.87 -30.17
N GLN A 191 6.31 6.31 -30.24
CA GLN A 191 6.67 5.03 -29.64
C GLN A 191 7.55 5.26 -28.41
N LEU A 192 6.95 5.31 -27.23
CA LEU A 192 7.70 5.34 -25.97
C LEU A 192 7.94 3.90 -25.47
N PRO A 193 9.07 3.63 -24.79
CA PRO A 193 9.38 2.31 -24.24
C PRO A 193 8.56 2.03 -22.96
N MET A 194 7.23 2.03 -23.07
CA MET A 194 6.30 1.86 -21.97
C MET A 194 6.33 0.46 -21.35
N ASP A 195 6.89 -0.51 -22.06
CA ASP A 195 7.18 -1.86 -21.58
C ASP A 195 8.24 -1.90 -20.46
N MET A 196 9.01 -0.84 -20.30
CA MET A 196 10.02 -0.67 -19.24
C MET A 196 9.45 0.00 -17.97
N VAL A 197 8.18 0.39 -17.98
CA VAL A 197 7.54 1.15 -16.89
C VAL A 197 6.43 0.34 -16.26
N TYR A 198 6.55 0.09 -14.96
CA TYR A 198 5.47 -0.54 -14.19
C TYR A 198 4.28 0.43 -14.06
N SER A 199 3.09 -0.13 -14.14
CA SER A 199 1.86 0.62 -13.88
C SER A 199 1.76 1.04 -12.40
N ALA A 200 0.97 2.08 -12.10
CA ALA A 200 0.74 2.52 -10.73
C ALA A 200 0.20 1.40 -9.82
N SER A 201 -0.62 0.50 -10.35
CA SER A 201 -1.15 -0.63 -9.59
C SER A 201 -0.09 -1.69 -9.28
N GLU A 202 0.83 -1.95 -10.19
CA GLU A 202 1.98 -2.85 -9.96
C GLU A 202 2.94 -2.24 -8.94
N LEU A 203 3.24 -0.96 -9.05
CA LEU A 203 4.10 -0.24 -8.09
C LEU A 203 3.47 -0.24 -6.68
N ASN A 204 2.15 -0.09 -6.57
CA ASN A 204 1.45 -0.21 -5.30
C ASN A 204 1.47 -1.64 -4.72
N ALA A 205 1.43 -2.66 -5.56
CA ALA A 205 1.58 -4.05 -5.11
C ALA A 205 3.02 -4.34 -4.67
N LEU A 206 4.02 -3.84 -5.42
CA LEU A 206 5.44 -3.99 -5.10
C LEU A 206 5.82 -3.29 -3.79
N ILE A 207 5.37 -2.04 -3.57
CA ILE A 207 5.66 -1.35 -2.30
C ILE A 207 4.96 -2.01 -1.11
N ALA A 208 3.77 -2.60 -1.30
CA ALA A 208 3.10 -3.37 -0.27
C ALA A 208 3.90 -4.63 0.07
N ALA A 209 4.38 -5.37 -0.94
CA ALA A 209 5.24 -6.53 -0.74
C ALA A 209 6.57 -6.15 -0.06
N TYR A 210 7.20 -5.04 -0.48
CA TYR A 210 8.40 -4.52 0.17
C TYR A 210 8.17 -4.16 1.64
N THR A 211 7.02 -3.55 1.96
CA THR A 211 6.65 -3.26 3.35
C THR A 211 6.49 -4.55 4.16
N ALA A 212 5.89 -5.60 3.56
CA ALA A 212 5.79 -6.92 4.20
C ALA A 212 7.17 -7.54 4.43
N PHE A 213 8.07 -7.47 3.44
CA PHE A 213 9.44 -7.93 3.57
C PHE A 213 10.16 -7.24 4.74
N LEU A 214 10.13 -5.91 4.81
CA LEU A 214 10.73 -5.18 5.93
C LEU A 214 10.10 -5.57 7.26
N SER A 215 8.78 -5.69 7.33
CA SER A 215 8.07 -6.07 8.55
C SER A 215 8.46 -7.46 9.06
N GLY A 216 8.76 -8.39 8.14
CA GLY A 216 9.16 -9.75 8.48
C GLY A 216 10.66 -9.92 8.78
N THR A 217 11.53 -9.13 8.16
CA THR A 217 12.98 -9.33 8.20
C THR A 217 13.74 -8.21 8.90
N GLN A 218 13.23 -6.98 8.91
CA GLN A 218 13.87 -5.75 9.38
C GLN A 218 12.85 -4.83 10.05
N ALA A 219 12.17 -5.34 11.08
CA ALA A 219 11.05 -4.65 11.73
C ALA A 219 11.42 -3.27 12.33
N ASP A 220 12.70 -3.04 12.62
CA ASP A 220 13.27 -1.76 13.03
C ASP A 220 13.21 -0.69 11.92
N LYS A 221 13.05 -1.09 10.66
CA LYS A 221 12.87 -0.20 9.51
C LYS A 221 11.41 0.01 9.12
N VAL A 222 10.49 -0.27 10.04
CA VAL A 222 9.06 -0.11 9.81
C VAL A 222 8.45 0.68 10.96
N ILE A 223 7.72 1.73 10.62
CA ILE A 223 6.86 2.43 11.58
C ILE A 223 5.42 1.96 11.42
N HIS A 224 4.67 2.12 12.51
CA HIS A 224 3.23 1.90 12.51
C HIS A 224 2.49 3.13 13.01
N ILE A 225 1.32 3.40 12.45
CA ILE A 225 0.46 4.53 12.81
C ILE A 225 -0.99 4.09 12.85
N GLY A 226 -1.80 4.78 13.67
CA GLY A 226 -3.21 4.47 13.89
C GLY A 226 -3.46 3.75 15.22
N ALA A 227 -4.59 3.08 15.33
CA ALA A 227 -5.00 2.35 16.53
C ALA A 227 -5.65 1.02 16.16
N GLU A 228 -5.45 -0.01 16.99
CA GLU A 228 -6.00 -1.36 16.79
C GLU A 228 -7.50 -1.36 16.53
N GLU A 229 -8.24 -0.49 17.20
CA GLU A 229 -9.69 -0.40 17.05
C GLU A 229 -10.16 -0.03 15.63
N GLU A 230 -9.40 0.82 14.92
CA GLU A 230 -9.72 1.29 13.55
C GLU A 230 -8.78 0.73 12.48
N GLY A 231 -7.71 0.07 12.89
CA GLY A 231 -6.65 -0.46 12.04
C GLY A 231 -5.37 0.34 12.16
N ILE A 232 -4.29 -0.40 12.17
CA ILE A 232 -2.91 0.10 12.16
C ILE A 232 -2.36 -0.09 10.75
N ILE A 233 -1.69 0.91 10.21
CA ILE A 233 -0.92 0.77 8.97
C ILE A 233 0.57 0.67 9.30
N TYR A 234 1.26 -0.13 8.50
CA TYR A 234 2.71 -0.30 8.56
C TYR A 234 3.33 0.35 7.33
N LEU A 235 4.41 1.10 7.54
CA LEU A 235 5.09 1.88 6.51
C LEU A 235 6.60 1.71 6.63
N PRO A 236 7.36 1.65 5.53
CA PRO A 236 8.81 1.72 5.58
C PRO A 236 9.28 3.02 6.26
N ASP A 237 10.31 2.94 7.09
CA ASP A 237 10.93 4.10 7.78
C ASP A 237 12.42 4.18 7.46
N ASN A 238 12.76 4.12 6.19
CA ASN A 238 14.14 4.20 5.75
C ASN A 238 14.20 5.06 4.49
N PRO A 239 14.41 6.39 4.63
CA PRO A 239 14.63 7.27 3.48
C PRO A 239 15.81 6.77 2.63
N ILE A 240 15.60 6.76 1.30
CA ILE A 240 16.60 6.36 0.29
C ILE A 240 17.58 7.50 0.04
#